data_db0f8cf94502687095b71a32810bda2e
#
_entry.id   db0f8cf94502687095b71a32810bda2e
#
_cell.length_a   1.000
_cell.length_b   1.000
_cell.length_c   1.000
_cell.angle_alpha   90.00
_cell.angle_beta   90.00
_cell.angle_gamma   90.00
#
_symmetry.space_group_name_H-M   'P 1'
#
loop_
_entity.id
_entity.type
_entity.pdbx_description
1 polymer ?
#
loop_
_entity_poly.entity_id
_entity_poly.type
_entity_poly.pdbx_seq_one_letter_code
_entity_poly.pdbx_strand_id
1 'polypeptide(L)'
;MPALRLPKTLPPWREILASAESESWYPLLFDRADEAHAAAMDELIAEREVMSIHDTIDAQLKDLVRSTTPSKPYTDEEIEQEIARLLDGRSQQDYGRWGFFPWSRRLVHLLPPGPFVALRSDRNRNKITTDEQAKLRKLKIALAGLSVGNAVAVTLALEGVFGELRLADFDTLDLSNMNRIRCGVHHLGINKAIIAARQIYEQNPYANLVLFTDGVTADNLGEFIDGAGPGDRADIVIDECDSIYIKVKLREEARARRLPVLMETSDRGMLDIERFDLEPDRPILHGLLGGVTAEQVNQMPPPARLGLILQIAGVRTISARLAASLIELGHTLKGFSQLGSDVTLGGATTTTAVRRLGLGMPLASGRVYI
;
A
#
# COMPACT_ATOMS: atom_id res chain seq x y z
N MET A 1 16.79 -8.97 5.95
CA MET A 1 17.36 -7.59 5.95
C MET A 1 16.53 -6.68 6.86
N PRO A 2 17.07 -5.55 7.39
CA PRO A 2 16.26 -4.58 8.10
C PRO A 2 15.20 -3.95 7.17
N ALA A 3 14.13 -3.42 7.76
CA ALA A 3 13.10 -2.73 7.01
C ALA A 3 13.66 -1.49 6.28
N LEU A 4 13.26 -1.29 5.03
CA LEU A 4 13.62 -0.10 4.26
C LEU A 4 12.67 1.04 4.63
N ARG A 5 13.21 2.17 5.05
CA ARG A 5 12.47 3.37 5.47
C ARG A 5 12.90 4.58 4.67
N LEU A 6 12.02 5.56 4.54
CA LEU A 6 12.38 6.84 3.95
C LEU A 6 13.51 7.51 4.73
N PRO A 7 14.50 8.09 4.05
CA PRO A 7 15.52 8.90 4.71
C PRO A 7 14.89 10.15 5.32
N LYS A 8 15.41 10.59 6.47
CA LYS A 8 14.93 11.81 7.16
C LYS A 8 15.32 13.10 6.44
N THR A 9 16.38 13.05 5.66
CA THR A 9 16.90 14.17 4.86
C THR A 9 17.00 13.73 3.41
N LEU A 10 16.99 14.67 2.48
CA LEU A 10 17.21 14.39 1.06
C LEU A 10 18.59 13.73 0.89
N PRO A 11 18.66 12.48 0.40
CA PRO A 11 19.94 11.83 0.15
C PRO A 11 20.58 12.40 -1.11
N PRO A 12 21.91 12.24 -1.27
CA PRO A 12 22.58 12.58 -2.52
C PRO A 12 21.96 11.79 -3.69
N TRP A 13 21.46 12.48 -4.69
CA TRP A 13 20.79 11.84 -5.83
C TRP A 13 21.70 10.87 -6.60
N ARG A 14 23.04 11.13 -6.62
CA ARG A 14 24.02 10.24 -7.25
C ARG A 14 24.08 8.87 -6.59
N GLU A 15 23.93 8.79 -5.27
CA GLU A 15 23.89 7.52 -4.56
C GLU A 15 22.66 6.72 -4.94
N ILE A 16 21.51 7.40 -5.10
CA ILE A 16 20.26 6.77 -5.50
C ILE A 16 20.33 6.25 -6.94
N LEU A 17 20.93 7.02 -7.86
CA LEU A 17 21.10 6.58 -9.25
C LEU A 17 22.24 5.58 -9.44
N ALA A 18 23.21 5.52 -8.54
CA ALA A 18 24.26 4.51 -8.53
C ALA A 18 23.78 3.15 -8.02
N SER A 19 22.69 3.11 -7.22
CA SER A 19 22.05 1.86 -6.86
C SER A 19 21.38 1.22 -8.08
N ALA A 20 21.21 -0.10 -8.06
CA ALA A 20 20.51 -0.77 -9.15
C ALA A 20 19.11 -0.16 -9.32
N GLU A 21 18.67 0.04 -10.57
CA GLU A 21 17.32 0.57 -10.85
C GLU A 21 16.23 -0.24 -10.13
N SER A 22 16.45 -1.57 -9.98
CA SER A 22 15.57 -2.47 -9.25
C SER A 22 15.43 -2.15 -7.76
N GLU A 23 16.34 -1.37 -7.16
CA GLU A 23 16.36 -1.06 -5.74
C GLU A 23 15.75 0.31 -5.41
N SER A 24 15.65 1.22 -6.38
CA SER A 24 15.04 2.53 -6.15
C SER A 24 13.52 2.40 -5.99
N TRP A 25 12.97 2.91 -4.89
CA TRP A 25 11.57 2.70 -4.55
C TRP A 25 10.82 3.94 -4.04
N TYR A 26 11.50 5.07 -3.83
CA TYR A 26 10.90 6.33 -3.37
C TYR A 26 11.39 7.52 -4.22
N PRO A 27 10.55 8.57 -4.39
CA PRO A 27 10.95 9.77 -5.12
C PRO A 27 11.85 10.66 -4.27
N LEU A 28 12.75 11.43 -4.90
CA LEU A 28 13.46 12.53 -4.27
C LEU A 28 12.58 13.79 -4.36
N LEU A 29 12.30 14.42 -3.22
CA LEU A 29 11.45 15.62 -3.14
C LEU A 29 12.31 16.85 -2.87
N PHE A 30 12.44 17.72 -3.87
CA PHE A 30 13.19 18.96 -3.79
C PHE A 30 12.28 20.13 -3.41
N ASP A 31 12.75 20.99 -2.52
CA ASP A 31 12.16 22.28 -2.20
C ASP A 31 13.05 23.38 -2.82
N ARG A 32 12.56 24.07 -3.84
CA ARG A 32 13.38 25.12 -4.47
C ARG A 32 13.61 26.35 -3.59
N ALA A 33 12.84 26.51 -2.51
CA ALA A 33 13.09 27.53 -1.51
C ALA A 33 14.30 27.19 -0.60
N ASP A 34 14.78 25.94 -0.62
CA ASP A 34 16.00 25.50 0.04
C ASP A 34 17.16 25.51 -0.98
N GLU A 35 18.22 26.28 -0.69
CA GLU A 35 19.35 26.44 -1.62
C GLU A 35 20.06 25.12 -1.96
N ALA A 36 20.19 24.21 -1.00
CA ALA A 36 20.83 22.91 -1.21
C ALA A 36 19.98 22.00 -2.10
N HIS A 37 18.65 21.99 -1.89
CA HIS A 37 17.72 21.25 -2.74
C HIS A 37 17.65 21.84 -4.16
N ALA A 38 17.64 23.16 -4.30
CA ALA A 38 17.65 23.83 -5.60
C ALA A 38 18.93 23.49 -6.39
N ALA A 39 20.10 23.60 -5.75
CA ALA A 39 21.37 23.26 -6.36
C ALA A 39 21.42 21.79 -6.80
N ALA A 40 20.99 20.85 -5.93
CA ALA A 40 20.98 19.43 -6.24
C ALA A 40 20.03 19.09 -7.41
N MET A 41 18.88 19.76 -7.50
CA MET A 41 17.93 19.60 -8.61
C MET A 41 18.51 20.16 -9.92
N ASP A 42 19.11 21.36 -9.88
CA ASP A 42 19.70 21.99 -11.06
C ASP A 42 20.90 21.16 -11.59
N GLU A 43 21.71 20.59 -10.71
CA GLU A 43 22.77 19.66 -11.06
C GLU A 43 22.24 18.37 -11.70
N LEU A 44 21.19 17.78 -11.14
CA LEU A 44 20.51 16.59 -11.70
C LEU A 44 20.01 16.84 -13.13
N ILE A 45 19.48 18.04 -13.39
CA ILE A 45 19.02 18.45 -14.73
C ILE A 45 20.24 18.68 -15.66
N ALA A 46 21.26 19.37 -15.18
CA ALA A 46 22.46 19.69 -15.97
C ALA A 46 23.23 18.43 -16.39
N GLU A 47 23.29 17.41 -15.55
CA GLU A 47 23.90 16.12 -15.86
C GLU A 47 23.01 15.21 -16.74
N ARG A 48 21.84 15.70 -17.17
CA ARG A 48 20.90 14.99 -18.05
C ARG A 48 20.34 13.70 -17.46
N GLU A 49 20.23 13.61 -16.14
CA GLU A 49 19.63 12.49 -15.46
C GLU A 49 18.09 12.52 -15.50
N VAL A 50 17.51 13.68 -15.86
CA VAL A 50 16.08 13.86 -16.04
C VAL A 50 15.70 13.61 -17.50
N MET A 51 14.88 12.59 -17.75
CA MET A 51 14.38 12.25 -19.09
C MET A 51 13.18 13.09 -19.51
N SER A 52 12.35 13.51 -18.56
CA SER A 52 11.21 14.39 -18.83
C SER A 52 10.82 15.23 -17.62
N ILE A 53 10.41 16.46 -17.89
CA ILE A 53 9.92 17.41 -16.87
C ILE A 53 8.43 17.61 -17.10
N HIS A 54 7.65 17.42 -16.04
CA HIS A 54 6.20 17.61 -16.02
C HIS A 54 5.86 18.74 -15.05
N ASP A 55 5.74 19.96 -15.60
CA ASP A 55 5.31 21.13 -14.81
C ASP A 55 3.86 21.46 -15.16
N THR A 56 2.97 21.10 -14.24
CA THR A 56 1.54 21.37 -14.33
C THR A 56 1.04 22.18 -13.14
N ILE A 57 1.93 22.88 -12.45
CA ILE A 57 1.60 23.57 -11.20
C ILE A 57 0.49 24.62 -11.39
N ASP A 58 0.48 25.33 -12.52
CA ASP A 58 -0.57 26.30 -12.83
C ASP A 58 -1.96 25.63 -12.89
N ALA A 59 -2.05 24.50 -13.58
CA ALA A 59 -3.30 23.75 -13.66
C ALA A 59 -3.72 23.18 -12.29
N GLN A 60 -2.77 22.70 -11.49
CA GLN A 60 -3.03 22.22 -10.13
C GLN A 60 -3.52 23.35 -9.22
N LEU A 61 -2.94 24.56 -9.32
CA LEU A 61 -3.37 25.75 -8.55
C LEU A 61 -4.79 26.16 -8.95
N LYS A 62 -5.09 26.23 -10.22
CA LYS A 62 -6.44 26.54 -10.74
C LYS A 62 -7.50 25.54 -10.26
N ASP A 63 -7.16 24.25 -10.26
CA ASP A 63 -8.04 23.19 -9.76
C ASP A 63 -8.24 23.30 -8.24
N LEU A 64 -7.17 23.60 -7.50
CA LEU A 64 -7.24 23.85 -6.05
C LEU A 64 -8.17 25.00 -5.71
N VAL A 65 -8.05 26.16 -6.40
CA VAL A 65 -8.92 27.33 -6.18
C VAL A 65 -10.39 26.94 -6.44
N ARG A 66 -10.67 26.29 -7.57
CA ARG A 66 -12.04 25.86 -7.93
C ARG A 66 -12.62 24.85 -6.95
N SER A 67 -11.79 23.96 -6.40
CA SER A 67 -12.24 22.95 -5.41
C SER A 67 -12.57 23.54 -4.03
N THR A 68 -11.98 24.68 -3.69
CA THR A 68 -12.20 25.33 -2.40
C THR A 68 -13.62 25.91 -2.26
N THR A 69 -14.17 26.51 -3.32
CA THR A 69 -15.53 27.04 -3.35
C THR A 69 -16.23 26.65 -4.66
N PRO A 70 -16.68 25.41 -4.79
CA PRO A 70 -17.22 24.89 -6.07
C PRO A 70 -18.47 25.61 -6.57
N SER A 71 -19.23 26.26 -5.66
CA SER A 71 -20.44 27.01 -6.00
C SER A 71 -20.16 28.41 -6.58
N LYS A 72 -18.92 28.90 -6.46
CA LYS A 72 -18.54 30.20 -6.97
C LYS A 72 -18.13 30.09 -8.44
N PRO A 73 -18.81 30.80 -9.36
CA PRO A 73 -18.35 30.92 -10.76
C PRO A 73 -17.17 31.93 -10.79
N TYR A 74 -15.96 31.42 -10.69
CA TYR A 74 -14.75 32.23 -10.75
C TYR A 74 -14.51 32.75 -12.18
N THR A 75 -14.19 34.04 -12.31
CA THR A 75 -13.55 34.57 -13.53
C THR A 75 -12.06 34.20 -13.55
N ASP A 76 -11.41 34.28 -14.69
CA ASP A 76 -9.97 34.02 -14.78
C ASP A 76 -9.15 35.00 -13.93
N GLU A 77 -9.56 36.28 -13.86
CA GLU A 77 -8.92 37.28 -13.01
C GLU A 77 -9.05 36.93 -11.50
N GLU A 78 -10.21 36.47 -11.06
CA GLU A 78 -10.41 36.04 -9.68
C GLU A 78 -9.56 34.81 -9.36
N ILE A 79 -9.41 33.87 -10.29
CA ILE A 79 -8.54 32.69 -10.11
C ILE A 79 -7.07 33.15 -9.94
N GLU A 80 -6.58 34.04 -10.79
CA GLU A 80 -5.21 34.56 -10.69
C GLU A 80 -4.98 35.30 -9.37
N GLN A 81 -5.96 36.05 -8.88
CA GLN A 81 -5.90 36.72 -7.56
C GLN A 81 -5.81 35.70 -6.40
N GLU A 82 -6.60 34.62 -6.45
CA GLU A 82 -6.54 33.57 -5.43
C GLU A 82 -5.21 32.80 -5.51
N ILE A 83 -4.71 32.53 -6.70
CA ILE A 83 -3.38 31.92 -6.88
C ILE A 83 -2.31 32.84 -6.30
N ALA A 84 -2.34 34.13 -6.58
CA ALA A 84 -1.37 35.08 -6.01
C ALA A 84 -1.39 35.08 -4.47
N ARG A 85 -2.57 34.93 -3.85
CA ARG A 85 -2.69 34.77 -2.39
C ARG A 85 -2.08 33.45 -1.89
N LEU A 86 -2.31 32.35 -2.61
CA LEU A 86 -1.72 31.03 -2.26
C LEU A 86 -0.20 31.03 -2.36
N LEU A 87 0.33 31.73 -3.37
CA LEU A 87 1.77 31.85 -3.58
C LEU A 87 2.47 32.69 -2.49
N ASP A 88 1.76 33.63 -1.88
CA ASP A 88 2.28 34.50 -0.81
C ASP A 88 3.62 35.16 -1.17
N GLY A 89 3.67 35.77 -2.35
CA GLY A 89 4.86 36.45 -2.90
C GLY A 89 5.92 35.54 -3.52
N ARG A 90 5.77 34.21 -3.46
CA ARG A 90 6.69 33.26 -4.12
C ARG A 90 6.40 33.15 -5.62
N SER A 91 7.40 32.79 -6.39
CA SER A 91 7.18 32.38 -7.78
C SER A 91 6.41 31.05 -7.84
N GLN A 92 5.71 30.80 -8.95
CA GLN A 92 5.10 29.47 -9.13
C GLN A 92 6.15 28.37 -9.16
N GLN A 93 7.36 28.62 -9.69
CA GLN A 93 8.45 27.65 -9.77
C GLN A 93 8.99 27.23 -8.40
N ASP A 94 8.91 28.12 -7.41
CA ASP A 94 9.38 27.88 -6.05
C ASP A 94 8.25 27.41 -5.12
N TYR A 95 7.01 27.33 -5.61
CA TYR A 95 5.88 26.88 -4.83
C TYR A 95 5.71 25.37 -4.91
N GLY A 96 5.60 24.73 -3.76
CA GLY A 96 5.36 23.27 -3.72
C GLY A 96 6.63 22.45 -3.64
N ARG A 97 6.67 21.37 -4.40
CA ARG A 97 7.80 20.42 -4.41
C ARG A 97 8.06 19.93 -5.83
N TRP A 98 9.31 19.65 -6.12
CA TRP A 98 9.71 18.95 -7.31
C TRP A 98 10.05 17.50 -6.97
N GLY A 99 9.26 16.54 -7.45
CA GLY A 99 9.46 15.12 -7.23
C GLY A 99 10.22 14.47 -8.38
N PHE A 100 11.41 13.95 -8.11
CA PHE A 100 12.15 13.14 -9.07
C PHE A 100 11.91 11.66 -8.78
N PHE A 101 11.46 10.91 -9.79
CA PHE A 101 11.21 9.47 -9.74
C PHE A 101 12.37 8.72 -10.40
N PRO A 102 13.32 8.17 -9.63
CA PRO A 102 14.57 7.60 -10.18
C PRO A 102 14.32 6.48 -11.20
N TRP A 103 13.34 5.60 -10.95
CA TRP A 103 13.02 4.46 -11.83
C TRP A 103 12.43 4.84 -13.19
N SER A 104 11.94 6.05 -13.35
CA SER A 104 11.41 6.56 -14.61
C SER A 104 12.10 7.82 -15.09
N ARG A 105 13.05 8.35 -14.31
CA ARG A 105 13.80 9.60 -14.54
C ARG A 105 12.91 10.78 -14.89
N ARG A 106 11.72 10.83 -14.26
CA ARG A 106 10.74 11.93 -14.41
C ARG A 106 10.88 12.90 -13.26
N LEU A 107 10.85 14.19 -13.59
CA LEU A 107 10.79 15.29 -12.63
C LEU A 107 9.40 15.94 -12.74
N VAL A 108 8.65 15.99 -11.64
CA VAL A 108 7.26 16.43 -11.63
C VAL A 108 7.07 17.55 -10.60
N HIS A 109 6.47 18.66 -11.02
CA HIS A 109 6.14 19.76 -10.13
C HIS A 109 4.78 19.52 -9.46
N LEU A 110 4.72 19.63 -8.13
CA LEU A 110 3.62 19.22 -7.29
C LEU A 110 3.22 20.32 -6.29
N LEU A 111 1.95 20.43 -6.00
CA LEU A 111 1.46 21.22 -4.85
C LEU A 111 2.17 20.77 -3.55
N PRO A 112 2.29 21.65 -2.54
CA PRO A 112 2.78 21.26 -1.22
C PRO A 112 1.95 20.12 -0.60
N PRO A 113 2.48 19.34 0.35
CA PRO A 113 1.82 18.14 0.87
C PRO A 113 0.36 18.32 1.30
N GLY A 114 0.05 19.39 2.02
CA GLY A 114 -1.31 19.69 2.51
C GLY A 114 -2.31 19.91 1.37
N PRO A 115 -2.11 20.94 0.52
CA PRO A 115 -2.94 21.20 -0.65
C PRO A 115 -3.03 20.03 -1.62
N PHE A 116 -1.91 19.32 -1.88
CA PHE A 116 -1.90 18.13 -2.73
C PHE A 116 -2.87 17.05 -2.22
N VAL A 117 -2.75 16.72 -0.96
CA VAL A 117 -3.57 15.67 -0.34
C VAL A 117 -5.04 16.10 -0.26
N ALA A 118 -5.33 17.38 0.04
CA ALA A 118 -6.68 17.90 0.08
C ALA A 118 -7.36 17.82 -1.29
N LEU A 119 -6.70 18.31 -2.33
CA LEU A 119 -7.22 18.29 -3.69
C LEU A 119 -7.39 16.87 -4.22
N ARG A 120 -6.37 16.01 -4.03
CA ARG A 120 -6.41 14.62 -4.47
C ARG A 120 -7.55 13.82 -3.84
N SER A 121 -7.97 14.14 -2.61
CA SER A 121 -9.08 13.46 -1.92
C SER A 121 -10.41 14.24 -2.01
N ASP A 122 -10.50 15.30 -2.80
CA ASP A 122 -11.71 16.12 -2.92
C ASP A 122 -12.94 15.30 -3.31
N ARG A 123 -12.77 14.33 -4.21
CA ARG A 123 -13.86 13.44 -4.65
C ARG A 123 -14.24 12.34 -3.66
N ASN A 124 -13.52 12.20 -2.54
CA ASN A 124 -13.93 11.33 -1.45
C ASN A 124 -15.03 11.98 -0.60
N ARG A 125 -15.14 13.30 -0.60
CA ARG A 125 -16.05 14.07 0.27
C ARG A 125 -17.48 13.56 0.19
N ASN A 126 -18.15 13.53 1.34
CA ASN A 126 -19.49 12.98 1.60
C ASN A 126 -19.58 11.44 1.59
N LYS A 127 -18.64 10.71 0.97
CA LYS A 127 -18.49 9.27 1.19
C LYS A 127 -17.53 9.00 2.35
N ILE A 128 -16.53 9.84 2.50
CA ILE A 128 -15.63 9.96 3.64
C ILE A 128 -15.62 11.44 4.00
N THR A 129 -16.08 11.81 5.20
CA THR A 129 -16.05 13.21 5.64
C THR A 129 -14.61 13.68 5.85
N THR A 130 -14.39 14.99 5.93
CA THR A 130 -13.04 15.55 6.17
C THR A 130 -12.44 15.04 7.48
N ASP A 131 -13.26 14.97 8.54
CA ASP A 131 -12.82 14.48 9.86
C ASP A 131 -12.52 12.97 9.83
N GLU A 132 -13.33 12.20 9.13
CA GLU A 132 -13.08 10.76 8.93
C GLU A 132 -11.79 10.54 8.12
N GLN A 133 -11.58 11.32 7.05
CA GLN A 133 -10.35 11.25 6.25
C GLN A 133 -9.13 11.59 7.11
N ALA A 134 -9.23 12.58 7.99
CA ALA A 134 -8.16 12.96 8.92
C ALA A 134 -7.87 11.85 9.95
N LYS A 135 -8.88 11.09 10.39
CA LYS A 135 -8.69 9.92 11.26
C LYS A 135 -8.03 8.77 10.51
N LEU A 136 -8.53 8.44 9.32
CA LEU A 136 -8.01 7.34 8.49
C LEU A 136 -6.55 7.56 8.11
N ARG A 137 -6.12 8.81 7.89
CA ARG A 137 -4.72 9.17 7.62
C ARG A 137 -3.77 9.01 8.80
N LYS A 138 -4.23 8.59 9.96
CA LYS A 138 -3.39 8.26 11.12
C LYS A 138 -3.15 6.77 11.26
N LEU A 139 -3.89 5.95 10.53
CA LEU A 139 -3.79 4.50 10.62
C LEU A 139 -2.42 4.01 10.17
N LYS A 140 -1.87 3.08 10.92
CA LYS A 140 -0.69 2.29 10.56
C LYS A 140 -1.13 0.90 10.18
N ILE A 141 -0.84 0.49 8.97
CA ILE A 141 -1.32 -0.76 8.41
C ILE A 141 -0.11 -1.63 8.03
N ALA A 142 -0.12 -2.87 8.48
CA ALA A 142 0.88 -3.87 8.12
C ALA A 142 0.27 -4.88 7.15
N LEU A 143 0.76 -4.91 5.90
CA LEU A 143 0.27 -5.76 4.82
C LEU A 143 1.35 -6.73 4.36
N ALA A 144 1.11 -8.03 4.53
CA ALA A 144 1.98 -9.12 4.14
C ALA A 144 1.45 -9.83 2.88
N GLY A 145 2.30 -9.97 1.85
CA GLY A 145 1.96 -10.56 0.56
C GLY A 145 1.42 -9.54 -0.45
N LEU A 146 2.10 -9.38 -1.59
CA LEU A 146 1.80 -8.35 -2.59
C LEU A 146 1.51 -8.91 -3.99
N SER A 147 1.17 -10.18 -4.06
CA SER A 147 0.54 -10.73 -5.27
C SER A 147 -0.92 -10.27 -5.36
N VAL A 148 -1.71 -10.60 -4.36
CA VAL A 148 -3.10 -10.16 -4.18
C VAL A 148 -3.13 -8.82 -3.44
N GLY A 149 -2.36 -8.69 -2.37
CA GLY A 149 -2.27 -7.49 -1.55
C GLY A 149 -1.79 -6.24 -2.29
N ASN A 150 -1.21 -6.35 -3.49
CA ASN A 150 -0.94 -5.19 -4.34
C ASN A 150 -2.23 -4.39 -4.64
N ALA A 151 -3.33 -5.07 -4.96
CA ALA A 151 -4.60 -4.40 -5.21
C ALA A 151 -5.14 -3.71 -3.95
N VAL A 152 -4.93 -4.32 -2.77
CA VAL A 152 -5.26 -3.70 -1.47
C VAL A 152 -4.41 -2.45 -1.25
N ALA A 153 -3.07 -2.55 -1.36
CA ALA A 153 -2.14 -1.46 -1.12
C ALA A 153 -2.43 -0.24 -2.00
N VAL A 154 -2.63 -0.48 -3.31
CA VAL A 154 -2.93 0.58 -4.29
C VAL A 154 -4.31 1.21 -4.00
N THR A 155 -5.33 0.41 -3.63
CA THR A 155 -6.66 0.95 -3.33
C THR A 155 -6.66 1.78 -2.03
N LEU A 156 -5.95 1.33 -0.99
CA LEU A 156 -5.73 2.13 0.23
C LEU A 156 -5.06 3.48 -0.10
N ALA A 157 -4.07 3.47 -1.00
CA ALA A 157 -3.39 4.67 -1.44
C ALA A 157 -4.31 5.60 -2.25
N LEU A 158 -5.13 5.07 -3.17
CA LEU A 158 -6.12 5.84 -3.94
C LEU A 158 -7.10 6.57 -3.02
N GLU A 159 -7.58 5.94 -1.98
CA GLU A 159 -8.50 6.55 -1.02
C GLU A 159 -7.80 7.38 0.07
N GLY A 160 -6.48 7.25 0.22
CA GLY A 160 -5.69 7.96 1.23
C GLY A 160 -6.05 7.55 2.66
N VAL A 161 -6.24 6.25 2.90
CA VAL A 161 -6.75 5.70 4.18
C VAL A 161 -5.64 5.10 5.04
N PHE A 162 -4.44 5.62 4.99
CA PHE A 162 -3.35 5.30 5.93
C PHE A 162 -2.46 6.51 6.20
N GLY A 163 -1.82 6.51 7.35
CA GLY A 163 -0.70 7.40 7.71
C GLY A 163 0.64 6.73 7.49
N GLU A 164 0.74 5.42 7.75
CA GLU A 164 1.88 4.58 7.42
C GLU A 164 1.41 3.24 6.86
N LEU A 165 2.03 2.78 5.78
CA LEU A 165 1.77 1.47 5.20
C LEU A 165 3.06 0.65 5.14
N ARG A 166 3.08 -0.48 5.84
CA ARG A 166 4.17 -1.46 5.82
C ARG A 166 3.84 -2.52 4.79
N LEU A 167 4.73 -2.72 3.84
CA LEU A 167 4.56 -3.62 2.71
C LEU A 167 5.63 -4.73 2.79
N ALA A 168 5.20 -5.98 2.82
CA ALA A 168 6.10 -7.12 2.91
C ALA A 168 5.87 -8.12 1.79
N ASP A 169 6.89 -8.37 0.99
CA ASP A 169 6.93 -9.46 0.00
C ASP A 169 8.39 -9.76 -0.39
N PHE A 170 8.75 -11.03 -0.47
CA PHE A 170 10.10 -11.46 -0.85
C PHE A 170 10.23 -11.82 -2.33
N ASP A 171 9.11 -12.01 -3.02
CA ASP A 171 9.10 -12.41 -4.41
C ASP A 171 9.40 -11.25 -5.36
N THR A 172 9.98 -11.60 -6.49
CA THR A 172 10.03 -10.74 -7.68
C THR A 172 8.80 -10.97 -8.56
N LEU A 173 8.53 -10.01 -9.45
CA LEU A 173 7.43 -10.11 -10.41
C LEU A 173 7.77 -11.12 -11.51
N ASP A 174 6.98 -12.16 -11.62
CA ASP A 174 6.95 -13.08 -12.75
C ASP A 174 5.91 -12.66 -13.80
N LEU A 175 6.14 -13.01 -15.07
CA LEU A 175 5.17 -12.78 -16.15
C LEU A 175 3.79 -13.41 -15.83
N SER A 176 3.76 -14.56 -15.18
CA SER A 176 2.52 -15.23 -14.74
C SER A 176 1.75 -14.49 -13.63
N ASN A 177 2.34 -13.47 -12.99
CA ASN A 177 1.66 -12.64 -12.02
C ASN A 177 0.89 -11.47 -12.68
N MET A 178 1.22 -11.12 -13.93
CA MET A 178 0.66 -9.96 -14.62
C MET A 178 -0.81 -10.11 -15.02
N ASN A 179 -1.39 -11.28 -14.86
CA ASN A 179 -2.83 -11.48 -15.02
C ASN A 179 -3.65 -10.79 -13.91
N ARG A 180 -3.00 -10.40 -12.78
CA ARG A 180 -3.66 -9.82 -11.61
C ARG A 180 -2.92 -8.66 -10.95
N ILE A 181 -1.60 -8.53 -11.09
CA ILE A 181 -0.83 -7.38 -10.63
C ILE A 181 -0.80 -6.33 -11.73
N ARG A 182 -1.30 -5.13 -11.43
CA ARG A 182 -1.38 -4.03 -12.40
C ARG A 182 -0.03 -3.33 -12.53
N CYS A 183 0.82 -3.81 -13.41
CA CYS A 183 2.14 -3.24 -13.65
C CYS A 183 2.57 -3.41 -15.11
N GLY A 184 3.61 -2.70 -15.54
CA GLY A 184 4.17 -2.85 -16.88
C GLY A 184 5.17 -4.00 -16.98
N VAL A 185 5.39 -4.52 -18.19
CA VAL A 185 6.35 -5.60 -18.47
C VAL A 185 7.80 -5.24 -18.10
N HIS A 186 8.13 -3.96 -18.05
CA HIS A 186 9.43 -3.46 -17.61
C HIS A 186 9.69 -3.63 -16.10
N HIS A 187 8.68 -4.07 -15.33
CA HIS A 187 8.84 -4.42 -13.92
C HIS A 187 9.17 -5.90 -13.66
N LEU A 188 9.27 -6.74 -14.71
CA LEU A 188 9.64 -8.14 -14.55
C LEU A 188 10.98 -8.28 -13.83
N GLY A 189 11.04 -9.16 -12.83
CA GLY A 189 12.21 -9.38 -12.00
C GLY A 189 12.39 -8.40 -10.84
N ILE A 190 11.59 -7.33 -10.75
CA ILE A 190 11.63 -6.38 -9.61
C ILE A 190 10.84 -6.97 -8.43
N ASN A 191 11.31 -6.74 -7.21
CA ASN A 191 10.63 -7.15 -6.00
C ASN A 191 9.22 -6.53 -5.91
N LYS A 192 8.21 -7.34 -5.52
CA LYS A 192 6.80 -6.91 -5.49
C LYS A 192 6.53 -5.77 -4.50
N ALA A 193 7.27 -5.70 -3.38
CA ALA A 193 7.13 -4.58 -2.44
C ALA A 193 7.63 -3.26 -3.04
N ILE A 194 8.72 -3.32 -3.81
CA ILE A 194 9.24 -2.16 -4.55
C ILE A 194 8.25 -1.71 -5.63
N ILE A 195 7.66 -2.65 -6.38
CA ILE A 195 6.64 -2.30 -7.40
C ILE A 195 5.44 -1.62 -6.75
N ALA A 196 4.92 -2.17 -5.66
CA ALA A 196 3.79 -1.57 -4.95
C ALA A 196 4.13 -0.16 -4.42
N ALA A 197 5.33 0.03 -3.87
CA ALA A 197 5.79 1.34 -3.41
C ALA A 197 5.86 2.35 -4.55
N ARG A 198 6.45 2.00 -5.69
CA ARG A 198 6.51 2.88 -6.87
C ARG A 198 5.12 3.30 -7.34
N GLN A 199 4.18 2.36 -7.44
CA GLN A 199 2.79 2.63 -7.81
C GLN A 199 2.11 3.60 -6.85
N ILE A 200 2.35 3.46 -5.54
CA ILE A 200 1.82 4.35 -4.53
C ILE A 200 2.46 5.73 -4.63
N TYR A 201 3.78 5.82 -4.79
CA TYR A 201 4.47 7.10 -4.92
C TYR A 201 4.12 7.85 -6.21
N GLU A 202 3.86 7.16 -7.31
CA GLU A 202 3.36 7.78 -8.54
C GLU A 202 1.95 8.36 -8.39
N GLN A 203 1.20 7.94 -7.37
CA GLN A 203 -0.11 8.50 -7.03
C GLN A 203 -0.06 9.51 -5.89
N ASN A 204 0.84 9.31 -4.93
CA ASN A 204 1.03 10.14 -3.76
C ASN A 204 2.52 10.18 -3.35
N PRO A 205 3.30 11.12 -3.89
CA PRO A 205 4.73 11.26 -3.56
C PRO A 205 5.03 11.53 -2.08
N TYR A 206 4.01 11.90 -1.31
CA TYR A 206 4.11 12.20 0.11
C TYR A 206 3.70 11.03 1.01
N ALA A 207 3.47 9.85 0.46
CA ALA A 207 3.11 8.66 1.24
C ALA A 207 4.25 8.24 2.19
N ASN A 208 3.89 7.75 3.38
CA ASN A 208 4.85 7.14 4.30
C ASN A 208 4.78 5.61 4.17
N LEU A 209 5.80 5.03 3.57
CA LEU A 209 5.90 3.59 3.34
C LEU A 209 7.11 3.02 4.07
N VAL A 210 6.97 1.76 4.52
CA VAL A 210 8.06 0.95 5.06
C VAL A 210 8.06 -0.39 4.34
N LEU A 211 9.20 -0.79 3.78
CA LEU A 211 9.28 -2.01 2.98
C LEU A 211 10.06 -3.11 3.70
N PHE A 212 9.54 -4.32 3.59
CA PHE A 212 10.15 -5.57 4.02
C PHE A 212 10.34 -6.46 2.79
N THR A 213 11.43 -6.24 2.06
CA THR A 213 11.71 -6.91 0.78
C THR A 213 12.08 -8.38 0.92
N ASP A 214 12.39 -8.84 2.13
CA ASP A 214 12.56 -10.27 2.46
C ASP A 214 11.22 -10.92 2.89
N GLY A 215 10.11 -10.20 2.77
CA GLY A 215 8.83 -10.63 3.31
C GLY A 215 8.77 -10.58 4.84
N VAL A 216 7.73 -11.19 5.41
CA VAL A 216 7.62 -11.38 6.86
C VAL A 216 8.34 -12.66 7.24
N THR A 217 9.28 -12.55 8.18
CA THR A 217 10.07 -13.66 8.74
C THR A 217 9.91 -13.69 10.26
N ALA A 218 10.36 -14.79 10.91
CA ALA A 218 10.37 -14.85 12.36
C ALA A 218 11.17 -13.70 13.01
N ASP A 219 12.26 -13.28 12.36
CA ASP A 219 13.19 -12.27 12.88
C ASP A 219 12.65 -10.85 12.74
N ASN A 220 11.91 -10.54 11.66
CA ASN A 220 11.40 -9.18 11.39
C ASN A 220 9.93 -8.98 11.77
N LEU A 221 9.21 -10.04 12.16
CA LEU A 221 7.78 -9.98 12.47
C LEU A 221 7.47 -8.98 13.60
N GLY A 222 8.32 -8.88 14.60
CA GLY A 222 8.20 -7.89 15.66
C GLY A 222 8.23 -6.47 15.11
N GLU A 223 9.24 -6.14 14.30
CA GLU A 223 9.33 -4.83 13.64
C GLU A 223 8.17 -4.60 12.65
N PHE A 224 7.74 -5.63 11.93
CA PHE A 224 6.63 -5.53 11.00
C PHE A 224 5.32 -5.11 11.69
N ILE A 225 5.05 -5.64 12.90
CA ILE A 225 3.83 -5.30 13.65
C ILE A 225 4.05 -4.08 14.55
N ASP A 226 5.12 -4.07 15.36
CA ASP A 226 5.32 -3.06 16.42
C ASP A 226 6.04 -1.81 15.92
N GLY A 227 6.66 -1.86 14.73
CA GLY A 227 7.42 -0.74 14.15
C GLY A 227 8.79 -0.54 14.79
N ALA A 228 9.35 0.67 14.61
CA ALA A 228 10.71 0.99 15.06
C ALA A 228 10.78 1.39 16.54
N GLY A 229 9.65 1.62 17.21
CA GLY A 229 9.66 2.06 18.59
C GLY A 229 8.30 2.23 19.24
N PRO A 230 8.26 2.69 20.49
CA PRO A 230 7.01 2.90 21.23
C PRO A 230 6.02 3.77 20.48
N GLY A 231 4.75 3.33 20.41
CA GLY A 231 3.68 4.05 19.71
C GLY A 231 3.69 3.88 18.19
N ASP A 232 4.58 3.04 17.66
CA ASP A 232 4.69 2.79 16.21
C ASP A 232 3.96 1.53 15.75
N ARG A 233 3.29 0.84 16.67
CA ARG A 233 2.56 -0.39 16.39
C ARG A 233 1.46 -0.18 15.33
N ALA A 234 1.30 -1.16 14.44
CA ALA A 234 0.21 -1.20 13.48
C ALA A 234 -1.15 -1.23 14.18
N ASP A 235 -2.15 -0.59 13.55
CA ASP A 235 -3.55 -0.63 14.00
C ASP A 235 -4.29 -1.82 13.39
N ILE A 236 -3.86 -2.26 12.18
CA ILE A 236 -4.51 -3.32 11.40
C ILE A 236 -3.42 -4.16 10.73
N VAL A 237 -3.59 -5.48 10.77
CA VAL A 237 -2.76 -6.43 10.01
C VAL A 237 -3.58 -6.98 8.85
N ILE A 238 -3.00 -7.03 7.66
CA ILE A 238 -3.60 -7.61 6.46
C ILE A 238 -2.68 -8.73 5.99
N ASP A 239 -3.24 -9.94 5.85
CA ASP A 239 -2.52 -11.16 5.53
C ASP A 239 -2.94 -11.70 4.16
N GLU A 240 -2.16 -11.40 3.14
CA GLU A 240 -2.31 -11.91 1.78
C GLU A 240 -1.15 -12.85 1.37
N CYS A 241 -0.38 -13.34 2.36
CA CYS A 241 0.75 -14.23 2.10
C CYS A 241 0.31 -15.68 1.86
N ASP A 242 1.13 -16.46 1.14
CA ASP A 242 0.85 -17.87 0.85
C ASP A 242 1.35 -18.83 1.95
N SER A 243 2.29 -18.40 2.78
CA SER A 243 2.90 -19.23 3.81
C SER A 243 1.94 -19.50 4.98
N ILE A 244 1.55 -20.76 5.17
CA ILE A 244 0.71 -21.16 6.31
C ILE A 244 1.38 -20.86 7.65
N TYR A 245 2.68 -21.05 7.74
CA TYR A 245 3.46 -20.70 8.93
C TYR A 245 3.28 -19.22 9.27
N ILE A 246 3.49 -18.34 8.29
CA ILE A 246 3.36 -16.89 8.50
C ILE A 246 1.91 -16.52 8.78
N LYS A 247 0.92 -17.11 8.09
CA LYS A 247 -0.51 -16.88 8.36
C LYS A 247 -0.90 -17.16 9.81
N VAL A 248 -0.44 -18.29 10.34
CA VAL A 248 -0.69 -18.66 11.74
C VAL A 248 0.10 -17.75 12.68
N LYS A 249 1.39 -17.52 12.41
CA LYS A 249 2.27 -16.71 13.25
C LYS A 249 1.81 -15.26 13.33
N LEU A 250 1.42 -14.65 12.22
CA LEU A 250 0.84 -13.29 12.20
C LEU A 250 -0.39 -13.19 13.11
N ARG A 251 -1.27 -14.20 13.08
CA ARG A 251 -2.47 -14.22 13.93
C ARG A 251 -2.17 -14.44 15.40
N GLU A 252 -1.22 -15.31 15.72
CA GLU A 252 -0.73 -15.48 17.12
C GLU A 252 -0.24 -14.15 17.68
N GLU A 253 0.60 -13.44 16.93
CA GLU A 253 1.17 -12.16 17.34
C GLU A 253 0.13 -11.01 17.33
N ALA A 254 -0.77 -10.97 16.35
CA ALA A 254 -1.84 -9.99 16.28
C ALA A 254 -2.83 -10.18 17.45
N ARG A 255 -3.21 -11.43 17.76
CA ARG A 255 -4.07 -11.76 18.91
C ARG A 255 -3.43 -11.36 20.24
N ALA A 256 -2.14 -11.67 20.43
CA ALA A 256 -1.40 -11.27 21.62
C ALA A 256 -1.38 -9.75 21.83
N ARG A 257 -1.41 -8.98 20.74
CA ARG A 257 -1.44 -7.50 20.72
C ARG A 257 -2.84 -6.91 20.61
N ARG A 258 -3.87 -7.74 20.53
CA ARG A 258 -5.26 -7.34 20.34
C ARG A 258 -5.45 -6.47 19.08
N LEU A 259 -4.92 -6.94 17.95
CA LEU A 259 -5.03 -6.26 16.65
C LEU A 259 -6.02 -6.99 15.74
N PRO A 260 -6.85 -6.29 14.98
CA PRO A 260 -7.67 -6.92 13.96
C PRO A 260 -6.79 -7.45 12.82
N VAL A 261 -7.20 -8.60 12.25
CA VAL A 261 -6.59 -9.21 11.07
C VAL A 261 -7.62 -9.31 9.97
N LEU A 262 -7.23 -8.91 8.76
CA LEU A 262 -8.00 -9.05 7.54
C LEU A 262 -7.26 -9.97 6.57
N MET A 263 -8.00 -10.76 5.80
CA MET A 263 -7.47 -11.59 4.71
C MET A 263 -8.55 -11.73 3.63
N GLU A 264 -8.16 -11.65 2.35
CA GLU A 264 -9.03 -11.99 1.25
C GLU A 264 -8.49 -13.24 0.52
N THR A 265 -9.28 -13.94 -0.25
CA THR A 265 -8.86 -15.21 -0.86
C THR A 265 -8.90 -15.22 -2.39
N SER A 266 -9.20 -14.11 -3.04
CA SER A 266 -9.36 -14.02 -4.50
C SER A 266 -10.32 -15.05 -5.08
N ASP A 267 -11.32 -15.46 -4.28
CA ASP A 267 -12.41 -16.35 -4.73
C ASP A 267 -13.73 -15.89 -4.14
N ARG A 268 -14.70 -15.53 -4.99
CA ARG A 268 -16.03 -15.08 -4.61
C ARG A 268 -16.07 -13.89 -3.64
N GLY A 269 -15.04 -13.02 -3.71
CA GLY A 269 -14.92 -11.86 -2.83
C GLY A 269 -14.89 -12.19 -1.34
N MET A 270 -14.42 -13.40 -0.96
CA MET A 270 -14.36 -13.82 0.43
C MET A 270 -13.39 -12.95 1.21
N LEU A 271 -13.91 -12.22 2.19
CA LEU A 271 -13.14 -11.46 3.17
C LEU A 271 -13.25 -12.14 4.54
N ASP A 272 -12.12 -12.52 5.11
CA ASP A 272 -11.96 -13.08 6.46
C ASP A 272 -11.58 -11.96 7.42
N ILE A 273 -12.30 -11.85 8.54
CA ILE A 273 -12.19 -10.77 9.50
C ILE A 273 -12.01 -11.37 10.90
N GLU A 274 -10.90 -11.07 11.56
CA GLU A 274 -10.66 -11.50 12.93
C GLU A 274 -10.44 -10.26 13.82
N ARG A 275 -11.38 -10.01 14.72
CA ARG A 275 -11.44 -8.85 15.62
C ARG A 275 -10.84 -9.16 16.98
N PHE A 276 -9.54 -9.50 17.02
CA PHE A 276 -8.85 -9.77 18.29
C PHE A 276 -8.80 -8.56 19.22
N ASP A 277 -9.04 -7.36 18.72
CA ASP A 277 -9.24 -6.13 19.49
C ASP A 277 -10.51 -6.18 20.34
N LEU A 278 -11.56 -6.84 19.88
CA LEU A 278 -12.84 -7.02 20.58
C LEU A 278 -12.98 -8.42 21.18
N GLU A 279 -12.43 -9.43 20.54
CA GLU A 279 -12.53 -10.85 20.86
C GLU A 279 -11.15 -11.47 21.05
N PRO A 280 -10.39 -11.12 22.12
CA PRO A 280 -9.00 -11.53 22.28
C PRO A 280 -8.80 -13.03 22.44
N ASP A 281 -9.83 -13.75 22.89
CA ASP A 281 -9.80 -15.22 23.09
C ASP A 281 -10.32 -15.99 21.87
N ARG A 282 -10.70 -15.28 20.80
CA ARG A 282 -11.17 -15.93 19.57
C ARG A 282 -10.11 -16.87 19.02
N PRO A 283 -10.48 -18.12 18.66
CA PRO A 283 -9.56 -19.02 17.98
C PRO A 283 -9.10 -18.43 16.64
N ILE A 284 -7.79 -18.45 16.37
CA ILE A 284 -7.22 -17.98 15.10
C ILE A 284 -7.85 -18.74 13.92
N LEU A 285 -8.02 -18.04 12.79
CA LEU A 285 -8.70 -18.57 11.61
C LEU A 285 -10.05 -19.20 11.97
N HIS A 286 -10.77 -18.58 12.92
CA HIS A 286 -12.10 -19.03 13.41
C HIS A 286 -12.11 -20.48 13.93
N GLY A 287 -10.96 -21.01 14.36
CA GLY A 287 -10.82 -22.40 14.84
C GLY A 287 -10.75 -23.45 13.72
N LEU A 288 -10.65 -23.05 12.45
CA LEU A 288 -10.59 -23.96 11.31
C LEU A 288 -9.41 -24.94 11.37
N LEU A 289 -8.31 -24.52 12.01
CA LEU A 289 -7.10 -25.34 12.13
C LEU A 289 -7.03 -26.17 13.42
N GLY A 290 -8.14 -26.23 14.22
CA GLY A 290 -8.17 -27.04 15.43
C GLY A 290 -7.14 -26.66 16.51
N GLY A 291 -6.67 -25.40 16.52
CA GLY A 291 -5.70 -24.91 17.50
C GLY A 291 -4.23 -25.20 17.17
N VAL A 292 -3.92 -25.58 15.92
CA VAL A 292 -2.53 -25.77 15.44
C VAL A 292 -1.75 -24.46 15.56
N THR A 293 -0.56 -24.53 16.18
CA THR A 293 0.33 -23.39 16.34
C THR A 293 1.29 -23.21 15.14
N ALA A 294 1.88 -22.03 14.98
CA ALA A 294 2.88 -21.77 13.95
C ALA A 294 4.07 -22.73 14.06
N GLU A 295 4.54 -23.02 15.26
CA GLU A 295 5.64 -23.96 15.52
C GLU A 295 5.28 -25.39 15.03
N GLN A 296 4.07 -25.84 15.32
CA GLN A 296 3.58 -27.12 14.82
C GLN A 296 3.49 -27.16 13.29
N VAL A 297 3.01 -26.07 12.67
CA VAL A 297 2.99 -25.94 11.19
C VAL A 297 4.40 -26.05 10.61
N ASN A 298 5.38 -25.42 11.25
CA ASN A 298 6.77 -25.43 10.81
C ASN A 298 7.37 -26.86 10.78
N GLN A 299 6.95 -27.69 11.74
CA GLN A 299 7.39 -29.10 11.87
C GLN A 299 6.61 -30.07 10.96
N MET A 300 5.51 -29.62 10.35
CA MET A 300 4.68 -30.49 9.50
C MET A 300 5.33 -30.77 8.15
N PRO A 301 5.21 -32.00 7.62
CA PRO A 301 5.61 -32.31 6.25
C PRO A 301 4.69 -31.59 5.24
N PRO A 302 5.18 -31.30 4.00
CA PRO A 302 4.42 -30.56 3.00
C PRO A 302 3.00 -31.09 2.71
N PRO A 303 2.74 -32.41 2.61
CA PRO A 303 1.38 -32.91 2.37
C PRO A 303 0.39 -32.54 3.49
N ALA A 304 0.84 -32.51 4.76
CA ALA A 304 -0.02 -32.12 5.88
C ALA A 304 -0.36 -30.63 5.84
N ARG A 305 0.59 -29.78 5.40
CA ARG A 305 0.35 -28.34 5.22
C ARG A 305 -0.71 -28.07 4.15
N LEU A 306 -0.76 -28.86 3.08
CA LEU A 306 -1.79 -28.73 2.06
C LEU A 306 -3.21 -28.92 2.65
N GLY A 307 -3.37 -29.88 3.58
CA GLY A 307 -4.63 -30.05 4.30
C GLY A 307 -5.08 -28.80 5.06
N LEU A 308 -4.14 -28.08 5.68
CA LEU A 308 -4.44 -26.81 6.36
C LEU A 308 -4.85 -25.70 5.36
N ILE A 309 -4.18 -25.62 4.21
CA ILE A 309 -4.55 -24.66 3.14
C ILE A 309 -6.01 -24.89 2.72
N LEU A 310 -6.38 -26.13 2.47
CA LEU A 310 -7.77 -26.48 2.09
C LEU A 310 -8.78 -26.12 3.18
N GLN A 311 -8.44 -26.30 4.47
CA GLN A 311 -9.29 -25.89 5.58
C GLN A 311 -9.45 -24.37 5.63
N ILE A 312 -8.36 -23.60 5.44
CA ILE A 312 -8.40 -22.13 5.39
C ILE A 312 -9.20 -21.65 4.19
N ALA A 313 -8.99 -22.22 3.01
CA ALA A 313 -9.75 -21.89 1.80
C ALA A 313 -11.26 -22.19 1.97
N GLY A 314 -11.60 -23.13 2.85
CA GLY A 314 -12.99 -23.49 3.12
C GLY A 314 -13.57 -24.39 2.00
N VAL A 315 -13.14 -25.64 1.95
CA VAL A 315 -13.49 -26.63 0.88
C VAL A 315 -15.01 -26.68 0.55
N ARG A 316 -15.86 -26.38 1.54
CA ARG A 316 -17.33 -26.36 1.36
C ARG A 316 -17.85 -25.07 0.73
N THR A 317 -17.05 -24.01 0.68
CA THR A 317 -17.48 -22.67 0.28
C THR A 317 -16.70 -22.10 -0.91
N ILE A 318 -15.61 -22.73 -1.32
CA ILE A 318 -14.87 -22.33 -2.53
C ILE A 318 -15.73 -22.52 -3.78
N SER A 319 -15.46 -21.73 -4.82
CA SER A 319 -16.12 -21.90 -6.11
C SER A 319 -15.79 -23.26 -6.73
N ALA A 320 -16.73 -23.81 -7.49
CA ALA A 320 -16.51 -25.09 -8.18
C ALA A 320 -15.29 -25.05 -9.14
N ARG A 321 -15.00 -23.86 -9.71
CA ARG A 321 -13.86 -23.68 -10.61
C ARG A 321 -12.55 -23.65 -9.84
N LEU A 322 -12.48 -23.00 -8.68
CA LEU A 322 -11.30 -23.04 -7.81
C LEU A 322 -11.07 -24.47 -7.31
N ALA A 323 -12.13 -25.18 -6.87
CA ALA A 323 -12.04 -26.58 -6.45
C ALA A 323 -11.47 -27.48 -7.55
N ALA A 324 -11.94 -27.32 -8.78
CA ALA A 324 -11.39 -28.05 -9.93
C ALA A 324 -9.92 -27.74 -10.18
N SER A 325 -9.52 -26.46 -10.05
CA SER A 325 -8.12 -26.04 -10.24
C SER A 325 -7.17 -26.61 -9.19
N LEU A 326 -7.66 -26.88 -7.98
CA LEU A 326 -6.84 -27.48 -6.91
C LEU A 326 -6.37 -28.90 -7.26
N ILE A 327 -7.16 -29.64 -8.04
CA ILE A 327 -6.80 -31.00 -8.52
C ILE A 327 -5.65 -30.91 -9.53
N GLU A 328 -5.57 -29.82 -10.26
CA GLU A 328 -4.57 -29.60 -11.31
C GLU A 328 -3.23 -29.04 -10.80
N LEU A 329 -3.16 -28.65 -9.50
CA LEU A 329 -1.93 -28.11 -8.91
C LEU A 329 -0.79 -29.13 -8.94
N GLY A 330 0.34 -28.72 -9.50
CA GLY A 330 1.52 -29.58 -9.68
C GLY A 330 1.43 -30.53 -10.87
N HIS A 331 0.30 -30.56 -11.59
CA HIS A 331 0.09 -31.32 -12.81
C HIS A 331 0.08 -30.40 -14.05
N THR A 332 -1.00 -29.65 -14.21
CA THR A 332 -1.17 -28.71 -15.32
C THR A 332 -1.06 -27.25 -14.90
N LEU A 333 -1.21 -26.97 -13.59
CA LEU A 333 -1.11 -25.62 -12.99
C LEU A 333 0.10 -25.53 -12.04
N LYS A 334 0.93 -24.48 -12.23
CA LYS A 334 2.06 -24.16 -11.35
C LYS A 334 1.60 -23.59 -10.00
N GLY A 335 0.45 -22.94 -9.95
CA GLY A 335 -0.06 -22.26 -8.76
C GLY A 335 -1.59 -22.15 -8.78
N PHE A 336 -2.16 -21.59 -7.71
CA PHE A 336 -3.60 -21.38 -7.60
C PHE A 336 -4.14 -20.50 -8.72
N SER A 337 -5.32 -20.86 -9.24
CA SER A 337 -6.02 -20.03 -10.21
C SER A 337 -6.52 -18.74 -9.54
N GLN A 338 -6.15 -17.61 -10.11
CA GLN A 338 -6.54 -16.28 -9.65
C GLN A 338 -6.89 -15.40 -10.85
N LEU A 339 -7.95 -14.62 -10.73
CA LEU A 339 -8.38 -13.67 -11.76
C LEU A 339 -8.15 -12.24 -11.30
N GLY A 340 -7.75 -11.37 -12.22
CA GLY A 340 -7.56 -9.94 -11.92
C GLY A 340 -8.83 -9.25 -11.42
N SER A 341 -10.03 -9.70 -11.83
CA SER A 341 -11.32 -9.23 -11.32
C SER A 341 -11.51 -9.57 -9.84
N ASP A 342 -11.21 -10.82 -9.46
CA ASP A 342 -11.38 -11.27 -8.06
C ASP A 342 -10.41 -10.54 -7.13
N VAL A 343 -9.15 -10.41 -7.55
CA VAL A 343 -8.12 -9.64 -6.82
C VAL A 343 -8.51 -8.15 -6.70
N THR A 344 -9.10 -7.58 -7.76
CA THR A 344 -9.60 -6.19 -7.69
C THR A 344 -10.75 -6.04 -6.70
N LEU A 345 -11.67 -7.00 -6.69
CA LEU A 345 -12.79 -7.04 -5.74
C LEU A 345 -12.27 -7.16 -4.31
N GLY A 346 -11.30 -8.06 -4.07
CA GLY A 346 -10.62 -8.21 -2.77
C GLY A 346 -9.97 -6.91 -2.29
N GLY A 347 -9.27 -6.21 -3.19
CA GLY A 347 -8.70 -4.88 -2.88
C GLY A 347 -9.76 -3.87 -2.41
N ALA A 348 -10.91 -3.83 -3.08
CA ALA A 348 -12.01 -2.93 -2.73
C ALA A 348 -12.69 -3.32 -1.40
N THR A 349 -12.96 -4.61 -1.18
CA THR A 349 -13.61 -5.10 0.04
C THR A 349 -12.74 -4.95 1.27
N THR A 350 -11.44 -5.29 1.16
CA THR A 350 -10.46 -5.12 2.24
C THR A 350 -10.28 -3.64 2.59
N THR A 351 -10.16 -2.74 1.60
CA THR A 351 -10.10 -1.29 1.84
C THR A 351 -11.37 -0.78 2.55
N THR A 352 -12.54 -1.29 2.19
CA THR A 352 -13.80 -0.96 2.86
C THR A 352 -13.79 -1.42 4.32
N ALA A 353 -13.27 -2.63 4.60
CA ALA A 353 -13.11 -3.12 5.98
C ALA A 353 -12.13 -2.27 6.79
N VAL A 354 -11.01 -1.88 6.20
CA VAL A 354 -10.03 -0.95 6.82
C VAL A 354 -10.69 0.37 7.22
N ARG A 355 -11.48 0.98 6.33
CA ARG A 355 -12.23 2.21 6.67
C ARG A 355 -13.19 2.00 7.83
N ARG A 356 -13.95 0.89 7.84
CA ARG A 356 -14.87 0.58 8.94
C ARG A 356 -14.14 0.41 10.25
N LEU A 357 -13.02 -0.32 10.25
CA LEU A 357 -12.16 -0.49 11.44
C LEU A 357 -11.62 0.86 11.94
N GLY A 358 -11.01 1.64 11.05
CA GLY A 358 -10.39 2.92 11.41
C GLY A 358 -11.38 3.99 11.89
N LEU A 359 -12.65 3.87 11.50
CA LEU A 359 -13.72 4.78 11.93
C LEU A 359 -14.55 4.22 13.10
N GLY A 360 -14.22 3.04 13.61
CA GLY A 360 -14.99 2.39 14.67
C GLY A 360 -16.40 1.98 14.25
N MET A 361 -16.63 1.79 12.95
CA MET A 361 -17.92 1.32 12.44
C MET A 361 -18.12 -0.18 12.72
N PRO A 362 -19.36 -0.66 12.85
CA PRO A 362 -19.61 -2.07 13.09
C PRO A 362 -19.01 -2.98 12.01
N LEU A 363 -18.13 -3.88 12.42
CA LEU A 363 -17.55 -4.93 11.59
C LEU A 363 -17.29 -6.14 12.50
N ALA A 364 -18.06 -7.20 12.35
CA ALA A 364 -17.92 -8.39 13.15
C ALA A 364 -16.85 -9.33 12.60
N SER A 365 -16.28 -10.17 13.47
CA SER A 365 -15.45 -11.30 13.04
C SER A 365 -16.29 -12.30 12.24
N GLY A 366 -15.66 -12.93 11.26
CA GLY A 366 -16.30 -13.94 10.41
C GLY A 366 -15.84 -13.85 8.96
N ARG A 367 -16.46 -14.64 8.12
CA ARG A 367 -16.23 -14.67 6.68
C ARG A 367 -17.41 -14.07 5.95
N VAL A 368 -17.12 -13.06 5.14
CA VAL A 368 -18.10 -12.40 4.27
C VAL A 368 -17.83 -12.81 2.83
N TYR A 369 -18.86 -13.11 2.09
CA TYR A 369 -18.84 -13.45 0.66
C TYR A 369 -19.65 -12.44 -0.12
N ILE A 370 -19.24 -12.13 -1.36
CA ILE A 370 -19.95 -11.23 -2.28
C ILE A 370 -20.54 -12.02 -3.45
#